data_7e9d454be1aa53e31255138329ca2d90
#
_entry.id   7e9d454be1aa53e31255138329ca2d90
#
_cell.length_a   1.000
_cell.length_b   1.000
_cell.length_c   1.000
_cell.angle_alpha   90.00
_cell.angle_beta   90.00
_cell.angle_gamma   90.00
#
_symmetry.space_group_name_H-M   'P 1'
#
loop_
_entity.id
_entity.type
_entity.pdbx_description
1 polymer ?
#
loop_
_entity_poly.entity_id
_entity_poly.type
_entity_poly.pdbx_seq_one_letter_code
_entity_poly.pdbx_strand_id
1 'polypeptide(L)'
;AAELAGQAVRELKGTEDCQTFIKRCNQKFHDFYEKVDFPYDIRSKGLQAAAVIYSEYLHEIWMIGDCQAMVDGREYLQPKRSDVILSQFRSLLMALQVPASEARAKVEPWIVNATAFANKVGTSYGYSVLNGEEIPDELIKVIHLSEGKHEIILASDGYPLLRPTLQQSEQDLDRLLKEDPQCCRLYESTKGLKPGNKSFDDRTYVRFQAGTL
;
A
#
# COMPACT_ATOMS: atom_id res chain seq x y z
N ALA A 1 -2.59 -12.31 -5.00
CA ALA A 1 -1.57 -11.35 -5.43
C ALA A 1 -0.37 -11.34 -4.46
N ALA A 2 -0.57 -11.09 -3.17
CA ALA A 2 0.52 -11.01 -2.18
C ALA A 2 1.40 -12.27 -2.11
N GLU A 3 0.81 -13.47 -2.21
CA GLU A 3 1.56 -14.72 -2.22
C GLU A 3 2.50 -14.83 -3.44
N LEU A 4 2.02 -14.47 -4.63
CA LEU A 4 2.83 -14.47 -5.86
C LEU A 4 3.96 -13.44 -5.78
N ALA A 5 3.69 -12.24 -5.24
CA ALA A 5 4.72 -11.24 -4.98
C ALA A 5 5.77 -11.76 -3.97
N GLY A 6 5.33 -12.42 -2.89
CA GLY A 6 6.22 -13.08 -1.93
C GLY A 6 7.07 -14.19 -2.53
N GLN A 7 6.54 -14.95 -3.49
CA GLN A 7 7.33 -15.92 -4.26
C GLN A 7 8.39 -15.22 -5.12
N ALA A 8 8.04 -14.11 -5.79
CA ALA A 8 8.98 -13.34 -6.59
C ALA A 8 10.13 -12.79 -5.74
N VAL A 9 9.86 -12.30 -4.52
CA VAL A 9 10.91 -11.85 -3.58
C VAL A 9 11.85 -12.99 -3.20
N ARG A 10 11.32 -14.18 -2.88
CA ARG A 10 12.15 -15.35 -2.52
C ARG A 10 13.09 -15.82 -3.63
N GLU A 11 12.74 -15.54 -4.88
CA GLU A 11 13.54 -15.90 -6.05
C GLU A 11 14.56 -14.81 -6.46
N LEU A 12 14.50 -13.62 -5.83
CA LEU A 12 15.47 -12.56 -6.09
C LEU A 12 16.87 -12.94 -5.61
N LYS A 13 17.86 -12.65 -6.44
CA LYS A 13 19.26 -12.60 -6.01
C LYS A 13 19.49 -11.26 -5.33
N GLY A 14 20.35 -11.21 -4.32
CA GLY A 14 20.59 -9.98 -3.57
C GLY A 14 21.09 -8.80 -4.41
N THR A 15 21.71 -9.06 -5.56
CA THR A 15 22.24 -8.04 -6.50
C THR A 15 21.21 -7.54 -7.53
N GLU A 16 20.00 -8.10 -7.55
CA GLU A 16 18.96 -7.72 -8.52
C GLU A 16 18.19 -6.48 -8.03
N ASP A 17 17.75 -5.67 -8.96
CA ASP A 17 17.08 -4.39 -8.74
C ASP A 17 15.55 -4.49 -8.64
N CYS A 18 14.92 -3.37 -8.35
CA CYS A 18 13.46 -3.25 -8.23
C CYS A 18 12.74 -3.64 -9.53
N GLN A 19 13.27 -3.25 -10.70
CA GLN A 19 12.64 -3.58 -11.98
C GLN A 19 12.69 -5.09 -12.28
N THR A 20 13.75 -5.76 -11.87
CA THR A 20 13.84 -7.24 -11.97
C THR A 20 12.79 -7.92 -11.08
N PHE A 21 12.58 -7.40 -9.87
CA PHE A 21 11.50 -7.86 -8.99
C PHE A 21 10.12 -7.68 -9.65
N ILE A 22 9.83 -6.49 -10.19
CA ILE A 22 8.55 -6.18 -10.85
C ILE A 22 8.30 -7.12 -12.04
N LYS A 23 9.30 -7.30 -12.91
CA LYS A 23 9.19 -8.22 -14.05
C LYS A 23 8.88 -9.65 -13.61
N ARG A 24 9.50 -10.12 -12.52
CA ARG A 24 9.25 -11.45 -11.98
C ARG A 24 7.85 -11.58 -11.38
N CYS A 25 7.35 -10.55 -10.68
CA CYS A 25 5.97 -10.51 -10.24
C CYS A 25 4.99 -10.55 -11.41
N ASN A 26 5.22 -9.74 -12.43
CA ASN A 26 4.36 -9.68 -13.61
C ASN A 26 4.29 -11.04 -14.30
N GLN A 27 5.43 -11.73 -14.46
CA GLN A 27 5.44 -13.08 -15.03
C GLN A 27 4.57 -14.04 -14.20
N LYS A 28 4.70 -14.03 -12.86
CA LYS A 28 3.87 -14.87 -11.99
C LYS A 28 2.37 -14.56 -12.07
N PHE A 29 2.01 -13.30 -12.27
CA PHE A 29 0.61 -12.90 -12.45
C PHE A 29 0.08 -13.38 -13.81
N HIS A 30 0.87 -13.26 -14.87
CA HIS A 30 0.52 -13.81 -16.18
C HIS A 30 0.35 -15.32 -16.13
N ASP A 31 1.33 -16.05 -15.54
CA ASP A 31 1.27 -17.49 -15.38
C ASP A 31 0.04 -17.95 -14.56
N PHE A 32 -0.41 -17.13 -13.63
CA PHE A 32 -1.66 -17.38 -12.89
C PHE A 32 -2.87 -17.26 -13.78
N TYR A 33 -2.98 -16.17 -14.56
CA TYR A 33 -4.13 -15.97 -15.46
C TYR A 33 -4.18 -16.99 -16.61
N GLU A 34 -3.05 -17.51 -17.06
CA GLU A 34 -3.03 -18.61 -18.05
C GLU A 34 -3.62 -19.93 -17.51
N LYS A 35 -3.58 -20.12 -16.20
CA LYS A 35 -4.03 -21.36 -15.53
C LYS A 35 -5.44 -21.29 -14.95
N VAL A 36 -6.01 -20.09 -14.88
CA VAL A 36 -7.30 -19.84 -14.21
C VAL A 36 -8.24 -19.15 -15.20
N ASP A 37 -9.43 -19.73 -15.40
CA ASP A 37 -10.51 -19.03 -16.07
C ASP A 37 -11.02 -17.90 -15.17
N PHE A 38 -10.50 -16.68 -15.38
CA PHE A 38 -10.80 -15.53 -14.55
C PHE A 38 -12.00 -14.79 -15.15
N PRO A 39 -13.19 -14.82 -14.49
CA PRO A 39 -14.46 -14.42 -15.11
C PRO A 39 -14.68 -12.89 -15.15
N TYR A 40 -13.67 -12.09 -14.72
CA TYR A 40 -13.81 -10.64 -14.62
C TYR A 40 -12.79 -9.91 -15.50
N ASP A 41 -13.04 -8.64 -15.77
CA ASP A 41 -12.02 -7.76 -16.37
C ASP A 41 -10.78 -7.68 -15.46
N ILE A 42 -9.65 -8.16 -15.97
CA ILE A 42 -8.38 -8.25 -15.24
C ILE A 42 -7.90 -6.87 -14.79
N ARG A 43 -8.14 -5.83 -15.59
CA ARG A 43 -7.65 -4.49 -15.30
C ARG A 43 -8.33 -3.86 -14.08
N SER A 44 -9.62 -4.06 -13.92
CA SER A 44 -10.41 -3.46 -12.84
C SER A 44 -10.62 -4.38 -11.63
N LYS A 45 -10.56 -5.70 -11.84
CA LYS A 45 -10.84 -6.71 -10.81
C LYS A 45 -9.78 -7.79 -10.69
N GLY A 46 -8.68 -7.67 -11.43
CA GLY A 46 -7.58 -8.62 -11.39
C GLY A 46 -6.74 -8.53 -10.12
N LEU A 47 -5.68 -9.32 -10.11
CA LEU A 47 -4.70 -9.34 -9.02
C LEU A 47 -4.03 -7.97 -8.90
N GLN A 48 -3.99 -7.44 -7.68
CA GLN A 48 -3.26 -6.22 -7.35
C GLN A 48 -2.54 -6.44 -6.02
N ALA A 49 -1.31 -5.94 -5.92
CA ALA A 49 -0.55 -5.92 -4.67
C ALA A 49 0.29 -4.66 -4.57
N ALA A 50 0.47 -4.19 -3.34
CA ALA A 50 1.51 -3.25 -2.97
C ALA A 50 2.68 -4.01 -2.33
N ALA A 51 3.89 -3.45 -2.38
CA ALA A 51 5.06 -4.04 -1.76
C ALA A 51 6.00 -2.96 -1.22
N VAL A 52 6.61 -3.25 -0.09
CA VAL A 52 7.75 -2.52 0.43
C VAL A 52 8.87 -3.51 0.73
N ILE A 53 10.06 -3.29 0.16
CA ILE A 53 11.17 -4.25 0.17
C ILE A 53 12.44 -3.51 0.55
N TYR A 54 13.21 -4.07 1.47
CA TYR A 54 14.58 -3.66 1.75
C TYR A 54 15.56 -4.56 1.01
N SER A 55 16.45 -3.95 0.23
CA SER A 55 17.59 -4.60 -0.41
C SER A 55 18.87 -4.29 0.39
N GLU A 56 19.40 -5.27 1.08
CA GLU A 56 20.62 -5.11 1.88
C GLU A 56 21.84 -4.81 0.98
N TYR A 57 21.96 -5.51 -0.15
CA TYR A 57 23.08 -5.35 -1.07
C TYR A 57 23.10 -3.98 -1.74
N LEU A 58 21.93 -3.45 -2.14
CA LEU A 58 21.82 -2.15 -2.81
C LEU A 58 21.67 -0.99 -1.82
N HIS A 59 21.51 -1.25 -0.53
CA HIS A 59 21.21 -0.24 0.50
C HIS A 59 19.99 0.62 0.13
N GLU A 60 18.92 -0.05 -0.32
CA GLU A 60 17.71 0.61 -0.82
C GLU A 60 16.43 0.05 -0.19
N ILE A 61 15.43 0.91 -0.06
CA ILE A 61 14.05 0.48 0.18
C ILE A 61 13.22 0.83 -1.05
N TRP A 62 12.55 -0.15 -1.62
CA TRP A 62 11.65 0.01 -2.75
C TRP A 62 10.21 0.03 -2.26
N MET A 63 9.47 1.07 -2.62
CA MET A 63 8.06 1.20 -2.30
C MET A 63 7.23 1.20 -3.58
N ILE A 64 6.37 0.20 -3.72
CA ILE A 64 5.42 0.03 -4.83
C ILE A 64 4.03 0.03 -4.23
N GLY A 65 3.18 0.96 -4.67
CA GLY A 65 1.86 1.18 -4.07
C GLY A 65 1.92 2.03 -2.81
N ASP A 66 0.97 1.81 -1.92
CA ASP A 66 0.67 2.62 -0.73
C ASP A 66 1.19 2.03 0.59
N CYS A 67 2.13 1.09 0.52
CA CYS A 67 2.87 0.64 1.69
C CYS A 67 3.63 1.80 2.35
N GLN A 68 4.08 1.57 3.58
CA GLN A 68 4.74 2.56 4.42
C GLN A 68 6.14 2.10 4.79
N ALA A 69 7.06 3.06 4.93
CA ALA A 69 8.38 2.83 5.49
C ALA A 69 8.74 3.94 6.48
N MET A 70 9.60 3.61 7.44
CA MET A 70 10.22 4.58 8.32
C MET A 70 11.71 4.23 8.42
N VAL A 71 12.57 5.23 8.31
CA VAL A 71 14.02 5.09 8.47
C VAL A 71 14.48 6.12 9.49
N ASP A 72 15.07 5.68 10.56
CA ASP A 72 15.59 6.54 11.67
C ASP A 72 14.53 7.56 12.16
N GLY A 73 13.27 7.13 12.25
CA GLY A 73 12.14 7.95 12.67
C GLY A 73 11.55 8.84 11.59
N ARG A 74 12.10 8.89 10.38
CA ARG A 74 11.53 9.61 9.24
C ARG A 74 10.56 8.73 8.47
N GLU A 75 9.31 9.16 8.36
CA GLU A 75 8.27 8.46 7.61
C GLU A 75 8.39 8.70 6.10
N TYR A 76 8.09 7.64 5.34
CA TYR A 76 7.96 7.65 3.89
C TYR A 76 6.62 7.03 3.53
N LEU A 77 5.76 7.85 2.95
CA LEU A 77 4.41 7.49 2.53
C LEU A 77 4.25 7.76 1.02
N GLN A 78 3.37 7.00 0.40
CA GLN A 78 3.02 7.17 -1.02
C GLN A 78 1.50 6.96 -1.22
N PRO A 79 0.65 7.80 -0.60
CA PRO A 79 -0.79 7.64 -0.71
C PRO A 79 -1.26 7.92 -2.15
N LYS A 80 -2.24 7.15 -2.61
CA LYS A 80 -2.91 7.41 -3.88
C LYS A 80 -3.70 8.71 -3.77
N ARG A 81 -3.42 9.68 -4.64
CA ARG A 81 -4.09 10.98 -4.61
C ARG A 81 -5.62 10.86 -4.75
N SER A 82 -6.10 9.92 -5.57
CA SER A 82 -7.52 9.62 -5.67
C SER A 82 -8.13 9.21 -4.33
N ASP A 83 -7.45 8.36 -3.58
CA ASP A 83 -7.95 7.86 -2.30
C ASP A 83 -7.98 8.98 -1.24
N VAL A 84 -7.01 9.88 -1.25
CA VAL A 84 -7.02 11.08 -0.38
C VAL A 84 -8.26 11.93 -0.66
N ILE A 85 -8.53 12.25 -1.93
CA ILE A 85 -9.70 13.07 -2.32
C ILE A 85 -11.01 12.36 -1.98
N LEU A 86 -11.11 11.07 -2.26
CA LEU A 86 -12.32 10.29 -2.00
C LEU A 86 -12.55 10.08 -0.50
N SER A 87 -11.49 9.99 0.30
CA SER A 87 -11.57 9.96 1.76
C SER A 87 -12.14 11.25 2.32
N GLN A 88 -11.63 12.39 1.86
CA GLN A 88 -12.12 13.72 2.23
C GLN A 88 -13.58 13.92 1.79
N PHE A 89 -13.94 13.50 0.57
CA PHE A 89 -15.31 13.58 0.11
C PHE A 89 -16.26 12.69 0.93
N ARG A 90 -15.83 11.47 1.28
CA ARG A 90 -16.60 10.60 2.18
C ARG A 90 -16.78 11.24 3.56
N SER A 91 -15.73 11.84 4.12
CA SER A 91 -15.79 12.54 5.41
C SER A 91 -16.74 13.72 5.37
N LEU A 92 -16.75 14.50 4.27
CA LEU A 92 -17.71 15.59 4.05
C LEU A 92 -19.14 15.08 4.02
N LEU A 93 -19.44 13.99 3.30
CA LEU A 93 -20.79 13.40 3.27
C LEU A 93 -21.24 12.99 4.67
N MET A 94 -20.37 12.40 5.47
CA MET A 94 -20.68 12.02 6.84
C MET A 94 -20.87 13.21 7.78
N ALA A 95 -20.11 14.30 7.59
CA ALA A 95 -20.31 15.56 8.30
C ALA A 95 -21.69 16.17 7.98
N LEU A 96 -22.20 15.96 6.76
CA LEU A 96 -23.55 16.32 6.34
C LEU A 96 -24.62 15.30 6.77
N GLN A 97 -24.30 14.41 7.74
CA GLN A 97 -25.18 13.40 8.30
C GLN A 97 -25.62 12.28 7.33
N VAL A 98 -24.91 12.11 6.19
CA VAL A 98 -25.14 10.96 5.31
C VAL A 98 -24.66 9.69 6.03
N PRO A 99 -25.47 8.62 6.10
CA PRO A 99 -25.07 7.37 6.74
C PRO A 99 -23.77 6.79 6.16
N ALA A 100 -22.93 6.20 6.98
CA ALA A 100 -21.60 5.70 6.58
C ALA A 100 -21.63 4.72 5.39
N SER A 101 -22.62 3.83 5.35
CA SER A 101 -22.84 2.89 4.25
C SER A 101 -23.17 3.60 2.94
N GLU A 102 -24.03 4.62 3.00
CA GLU A 102 -24.40 5.43 1.83
C GLU A 102 -23.22 6.29 1.36
N ALA A 103 -22.50 6.93 2.29
CA ALA A 103 -21.29 7.70 1.97
C ALA A 103 -20.23 6.80 1.28
N ARG A 104 -20.07 5.55 1.76
CA ARG A 104 -19.19 4.57 1.10
C ARG A 104 -19.69 4.21 -0.30
N ALA A 105 -20.97 3.93 -0.47
CA ALA A 105 -21.57 3.59 -1.76
C ALA A 105 -21.42 4.72 -2.80
N LYS A 106 -21.41 5.99 -2.38
CA LYS A 106 -21.20 7.14 -3.26
C LYS A 106 -19.76 7.25 -3.76
N VAL A 107 -18.75 6.87 -2.99
CA VAL A 107 -17.33 6.94 -3.39
C VAL A 107 -16.84 5.68 -4.10
N GLU A 108 -17.47 4.52 -3.88
CA GLU A 108 -17.02 3.23 -4.39
C GLU A 108 -16.86 3.16 -5.91
N PRO A 109 -17.79 3.68 -6.75
CA PRO A 109 -17.61 3.71 -8.20
C PRO A 109 -16.36 4.50 -8.62
N TRP A 110 -16.01 5.56 -7.90
CA TRP A 110 -14.84 6.38 -8.19
C TRP A 110 -13.53 5.71 -7.76
N ILE A 111 -13.56 4.92 -6.68
CA ILE A 111 -12.40 4.07 -6.29
C ILE A 111 -12.12 3.06 -7.39
N VAL A 112 -13.16 2.41 -7.93
CA VAL A 112 -13.01 1.47 -9.06
C VAL A 112 -12.52 2.19 -10.31
N ASN A 113 -13.10 3.35 -10.66
CA ASN A 113 -12.68 4.12 -11.84
C ASN A 113 -11.23 4.63 -11.71
N ALA A 114 -10.75 4.90 -10.50
CA ALA A 114 -9.36 5.33 -10.26
C ALA A 114 -8.32 4.26 -10.61
N THR A 115 -8.71 2.99 -10.77
CA THR A 115 -7.81 1.94 -11.28
C THR A 115 -7.30 2.24 -12.71
N ALA A 116 -7.98 3.12 -13.45
CA ALA A 116 -7.50 3.62 -14.74
C ALA A 116 -6.16 4.37 -14.65
N PHE A 117 -5.79 4.86 -13.45
CA PHE A 117 -4.52 5.54 -13.19
C PHE A 117 -3.40 4.61 -12.71
N ALA A 118 -3.66 3.31 -12.56
CA ALA A 118 -2.66 2.32 -12.19
C ALA A 118 -1.51 2.34 -13.21
N ASN A 119 -0.30 2.48 -12.74
CA ASN A 119 0.95 2.50 -13.52
C ASN A 119 0.96 3.53 -14.68
N LYS A 120 0.24 4.65 -14.54
CA LYS A 120 0.16 5.71 -15.56
C LYS A 120 0.96 6.94 -15.13
N VAL A 121 1.89 7.36 -15.99
CA VAL A 121 2.60 8.64 -15.91
C VAL A 121 1.85 9.74 -16.65
N GLY A 122 2.33 10.99 -16.52
CA GLY A 122 1.72 12.15 -17.21
C GLY A 122 0.44 12.66 -16.52
N THR A 123 0.08 12.11 -15.37
CA THR A 123 -1.04 12.59 -14.54
C THR A 123 -0.63 12.59 -13.06
N SER A 124 -1.14 13.54 -12.30
CA SER A 124 -0.93 13.61 -10.85
C SER A 124 -1.72 12.55 -10.06
N TYR A 125 -2.52 11.74 -10.73
CA TYR A 125 -3.30 10.64 -10.14
C TYR A 125 -2.65 9.28 -10.35
N GLY A 126 -1.58 9.19 -11.16
CA GLY A 126 -0.83 7.96 -11.38
C GLY A 126 -0.25 7.40 -10.07
N TYR A 127 -0.26 6.10 -9.94
CA TYR A 127 0.29 5.39 -8.79
C TYR A 127 0.86 4.03 -9.25
N SER A 128 1.85 3.53 -8.53
CA SER A 128 2.39 2.20 -8.77
C SER A 128 1.55 1.10 -8.12
N VAL A 129 1.42 -0.02 -8.81
CA VAL A 129 0.79 -1.24 -8.27
C VAL A 129 1.28 -2.47 -9.04
N LEU A 130 1.57 -3.55 -8.34
CA LEU A 130 1.84 -4.84 -8.96
C LEU A 130 0.52 -5.45 -9.45
N ASN A 131 0.31 -5.43 -10.76
CA ASN A 131 -0.93 -5.91 -11.40
C ASN A 131 -0.70 -6.71 -12.70
N GLY A 132 0.57 -7.05 -13.01
CA GLY A 132 0.97 -7.71 -14.25
C GLY A 132 1.35 -6.74 -15.37
N GLU A 133 1.22 -5.43 -15.18
CA GLU A 133 1.67 -4.39 -16.11
C GLU A 133 3.07 -3.86 -15.71
N GLU A 134 3.78 -3.26 -16.67
CA GLU A 134 5.01 -2.52 -16.37
C GLU A 134 4.73 -1.33 -15.45
N ILE A 135 5.66 -1.06 -14.53
CA ILE A 135 5.61 0.09 -13.65
C ILE A 135 6.72 1.05 -14.04
N PRO A 136 6.41 2.26 -14.52
CA PRO A 136 7.40 3.31 -14.78
C PRO A 136 8.18 3.69 -13.52
N ASP A 137 9.49 3.94 -13.67
CA ASP A 137 10.39 4.30 -12.56
C ASP A 137 9.90 5.54 -11.78
N GLU A 138 9.28 6.50 -12.46
CA GLU A 138 8.74 7.72 -11.85
C GLU A 138 7.64 7.46 -10.80
N LEU A 139 7.02 6.29 -10.84
CA LEU A 139 5.97 5.89 -9.90
C LEU A 139 6.50 5.02 -8.74
N ILE A 140 7.75 4.61 -8.80
CA ILE A 140 8.39 3.80 -7.77
C ILE A 140 9.17 4.75 -6.84
N LYS A 141 8.92 4.67 -5.54
CA LYS A 141 9.75 5.38 -4.59
C LYS A 141 10.90 4.49 -4.15
N VAL A 142 12.12 4.91 -4.50
CA VAL A 142 13.36 4.29 -4.01
C VAL A 142 13.97 5.20 -2.94
N ILE A 143 14.25 4.63 -1.77
CA ILE A 143 14.92 5.31 -0.66
C ILE A 143 16.32 4.73 -0.58
N HIS A 144 17.32 5.54 -0.95
CA HIS A 144 18.73 5.17 -0.81
C HIS A 144 19.17 5.42 0.64
N LEU A 145 19.78 4.43 1.25
CA LEU A 145 20.32 4.53 2.59
C LEU A 145 21.79 4.95 2.52
N SER A 146 22.21 5.82 3.42
CA SER A 146 23.62 6.17 3.60
C SER A 146 24.42 5.00 4.20
N GLU A 147 25.74 5.12 4.23
CA GLU A 147 26.56 4.21 5.02
C GLU A 147 26.25 4.36 6.53
N GLY A 148 26.32 3.25 7.25
CA GLY A 148 26.09 3.20 8.68
C GLY A 148 24.88 2.36 9.07
N LYS A 149 24.56 2.38 10.37
CA LYS A 149 23.40 1.66 10.92
C LYS A 149 22.14 2.48 10.79
N HIS A 150 21.07 1.85 10.33
CA HIS A 150 19.74 2.42 10.23
C HIS A 150 18.73 1.57 10.96
N GLU A 151 17.80 2.20 11.65
CA GLU A 151 16.58 1.57 12.10
C GLU A 151 15.53 1.65 11.00
N ILE A 152 15.07 0.51 10.53
CA ILE A 152 14.12 0.41 9.42
C ILE A 152 12.83 -0.22 9.92
N ILE A 153 11.70 0.39 9.52
CA ILE A 153 10.38 -0.16 9.71
C ILE A 153 9.71 -0.21 8.34
N LEU A 154 9.18 -1.38 8.00
CA LEU A 154 8.37 -1.60 6.81
C LEU A 154 6.98 -2.04 7.24
N ALA A 155 5.94 -1.43 6.66
CA ALA A 155 4.56 -1.74 7.01
C ALA A 155 3.63 -1.67 5.80
N SER A 156 2.52 -2.41 5.87
CA SER A 156 1.41 -2.22 4.95
C SER A 156 0.60 -0.96 5.32
N ASP A 157 -0.30 -0.54 4.45
CA ASP A 157 -1.24 0.57 4.66
C ASP A 157 -2.34 0.29 5.71
N GLY A 158 -2.34 -0.92 6.28
CA GLY A 158 -3.29 -1.31 7.33
C GLY A 158 -3.09 -0.59 8.67
N TYR A 159 -1.95 0.09 8.88
CA TYR A 159 -1.76 1.03 9.99
C TYR A 159 -2.11 2.45 9.53
N PRO A 160 -3.17 3.09 10.05
CA PRO A 160 -3.47 4.49 9.79
C PRO A 160 -2.33 5.44 10.16
N LEU A 161 -1.62 5.11 11.25
CA LEU A 161 -0.47 5.85 11.75
C LEU A 161 0.68 4.86 12.03
N LEU A 162 1.75 4.96 11.25
CA LEU A 162 2.97 4.19 11.51
C LEU A 162 3.77 4.87 12.63
N ARG A 163 4.25 4.08 13.61
CA ARG A 163 5.04 4.56 14.73
C ARG A 163 6.37 3.82 14.85
N PRO A 164 7.35 4.39 15.54
CA PRO A 164 8.67 3.74 15.75
C PRO A 164 8.59 2.37 16.43
N THR A 165 7.52 2.05 17.12
CA THR A 165 7.31 0.73 17.72
C THR A 165 5.95 0.15 17.34
N LEU A 166 5.89 -1.17 17.21
CA LEU A 166 4.64 -1.89 17.00
C LEU A 166 3.60 -1.53 18.07
N GLN A 167 4.03 -1.48 19.34
CA GLN A 167 3.15 -1.13 20.45
C GLN A 167 2.48 0.24 20.26
N GLN A 168 3.23 1.26 19.85
CA GLN A 168 2.68 2.60 19.61
C GLN A 168 1.71 2.62 18.41
N SER A 169 2.04 1.91 17.32
CA SER A 169 1.14 1.77 16.16
C SER A 169 -0.17 1.09 16.54
N GLU A 170 -0.12 0.02 17.34
CA GLU A 170 -1.32 -0.67 17.85
C GLU A 170 -2.13 0.21 18.83
N GLN A 171 -1.47 1.00 19.68
CA GLN A 171 -2.16 1.93 20.58
C GLN A 171 -2.90 3.03 19.82
N ASP A 172 -2.29 3.60 18.77
CA ASP A 172 -2.95 4.58 17.92
C ASP A 172 -4.10 3.96 17.11
N LEU A 173 -3.94 2.73 16.62
CA LEU A 173 -5.02 1.98 15.97
C LEU A 173 -6.19 1.73 16.92
N ASP A 174 -5.92 1.24 18.13
CA ASP A 174 -6.94 1.00 19.15
C ASP A 174 -7.70 2.27 19.54
N ARG A 175 -6.99 3.41 19.62
CA ARG A 175 -7.61 4.71 19.84
C ARG A 175 -8.56 5.07 18.70
N LEU A 176 -8.11 4.96 17.44
CA LEU A 176 -8.93 5.27 16.26
C LEU A 176 -10.15 4.35 16.15
N LEU A 177 -9.99 3.06 16.44
CA LEU A 177 -11.10 2.10 16.45
C LEU A 177 -12.18 2.48 17.46
N LYS A 178 -11.83 3.11 18.59
CA LYS A 178 -12.78 3.56 19.63
C LYS A 178 -13.35 4.95 19.34
N GLU A 179 -12.51 5.90 18.95
CA GLU A 179 -12.90 7.31 18.86
C GLU A 179 -13.41 7.71 17.47
N ASP A 180 -12.93 7.04 16.42
CA ASP A 180 -13.30 7.31 15.02
C ASP A 180 -13.45 6.01 14.21
N PRO A 181 -14.35 5.08 14.60
CA PRO A 181 -14.49 3.79 13.93
C PRO A 181 -14.89 3.91 12.46
N GLN A 182 -15.38 5.06 12.04
CA GLN A 182 -15.72 5.31 10.64
C GLN A 182 -14.60 5.98 9.85
N CYS A 183 -13.46 6.31 10.44
CA CYS A 183 -12.35 6.99 9.77
C CYS A 183 -12.81 8.21 8.96
N CYS A 184 -13.39 9.19 9.64
CA CYS A 184 -13.93 10.39 9.00
C CYS A 184 -13.66 11.70 9.76
N ARG A 185 -12.90 11.66 10.88
CA ARG A 185 -12.58 12.84 11.72
C ARG A 185 -11.12 12.89 12.12
N LEU A 186 -10.61 11.87 12.80
CA LEU A 186 -9.22 11.80 13.29
C LEU A 186 -8.28 11.23 12.22
N TYR A 187 -8.82 10.38 11.36
CA TYR A 187 -8.12 9.81 10.22
C TYR A 187 -9.13 9.60 9.10
N GLU A 188 -8.93 10.27 7.98
CA GLU A 188 -9.85 10.16 6.84
C GLU A 188 -9.48 8.97 5.95
N SER A 189 -10.46 8.10 5.69
CA SER A 189 -10.29 6.95 4.81
C SER A 189 -11.52 6.71 3.94
N THR A 190 -11.34 6.04 2.81
CA THR A 190 -12.45 5.62 1.93
C THR A 190 -13.33 4.55 2.56
N LYS A 191 -12.90 3.93 3.65
CA LYS A 191 -13.64 2.88 4.40
C LYS A 191 -13.51 3.12 5.90
N GLY A 192 -14.51 2.68 6.65
CA GLY A 192 -14.47 2.58 8.12
C GLY A 192 -14.38 1.13 8.58
N LEU A 193 -14.49 0.92 9.88
CA LEU A 193 -14.55 -0.41 10.47
C LEU A 193 -15.81 -1.15 9.99
N LYS A 194 -15.61 -2.33 9.40
CA LYS A 194 -16.71 -3.20 8.97
C LYS A 194 -17.24 -4.01 10.16
N PRO A 195 -18.54 -4.29 10.23
CA PRO A 195 -19.09 -5.17 11.25
C PRO A 195 -18.37 -6.52 11.29
N GLY A 196 -17.97 -6.96 12.48
CA GLY A 196 -17.25 -8.23 12.70
C GLY A 196 -15.73 -8.16 12.52
N ASN A 197 -15.18 -7.09 11.96
CA ASN A 197 -13.74 -6.90 11.85
C ASN A 197 -13.16 -6.34 13.16
N LYS A 198 -11.89 -6.72 13.43
CA LYS A 198 -11.11 -6.21 14.57
C LYS A 198 -10.18 -5.06 14.18
N SER A 199 -10.09 -4.73 12.90
CA SER A 199 -9.25 -3.68 12.35
C SER A 199 -9.89 -3.09 11.10
N PHE A 200 -9.40 -1.93 10.66
CA PHE A 200 -9.84 -1.29 9.42
C PHE A 200 -9.39 -2.09 8.19
N ASP A 201 -8.20 -2.72 8.28
CA ASP A 201 -7.62 -3.55 7.22
C ASP A 201 -6.66 -4.61 7.80
N ASP A 202 -6.20 -5.53 6.95
CA ASP A 202 -5.08 -6.42 7.25
C ASP A 202 -3.79 -5.60 7.38
N ARG A 203 -2.92 -5.96 8.32
CA ARG A 203 -1.72 -5.19 8.60
C ARG A 203 -0.49 -6.04 8.86
N THR A 204 0.63 -5.52 8.40
CA THR A 204 1.96 -6.09 8.61
C THR A 204 2.90 -5.00 9.12
N TYR A 205 3.76 -5.35 10.07
CA TYR A 205 4.77 -4.48 10.64
C TYR A 205 6.06 -5.27 10.85
N VAL A 206 7.15 -4.79 10.28
CA VAL A 206 8.48 -5.38 10.46
C VAL A 206 9.43 -4.28 10.86
N ARG A 207 10.20 -4.47 11.93
CA ARG A 207 11.24 -3.55 12.40
C ARG A 207 12.55 -4.29 12.57
N PHE A 208 13.62 -3.71 12.05
CA PHE A 208 14.97 -4.28 12.14
C PHE A 208 16.04 -3.19 12.05
N GLN A 209 17.26 -3.56 12.37
CA GLN A 209 18.44 -2.73 12.10
C GLN A 209 19.15 -3.28 10.87
N ALA A 210 19.59 -2.37 9.99
CA ALA A 210 20.33 -2.67 8.78
C ALA A 210 21.60 -1.82 8.71
N GLY A 211 22.57 -2.27 7.88
CA GLY A 211 23.86 -1.62 7.70
C GLY A 211 24.97 -2.24 8.55
N THR A 212 26.21 -2.00 8.13
CA THR A 212 27.41 -2.48 8.83
C THR A 212 27.88 -1.51 9.90
N LEU A 213 28.55 -2.09 10.92
CA LEU A 213 29.32 -1.34 11.94
C LEU A 213 30.44 -0.54 11.29
#